data_0fef4b0b993c032d71b57f80846c38e9
#
_entry.id   0fef4b0b993c032d71b57f80846c38e9
#
_cell.length_a   1.000
_cell.length_b   1.000
_cell.length_c   1.000
_cell.angle_alpha   90.00
_cell.angle_beta   90.00
_cell.angle_gamma   90.00
#
_symmetry.space_group_name_H-M   'P 1'
#
loop_
_entity.id
_entity.type
_entity.pdbx_description
1 polymer ?
#
loop_
_entity_poly.entity_id
_entity_poly.type
_entity_poly.pdbx_seq_one_letter_code
_entity_poly.pdbx_strand_id
1 'polypeptide(L)'
;MSYEPHDQIFDEFCKMCPWAAPKVSKWYEIGNLEIIIELKDGSAMHYDYILKTFRYEPSLDELLEKLKVHDEEEWRMEFARRLYKKMCVKGYTQEELSWRTGISQGTLAKYVNGLITPSCWNIRKIATELKCTIADLVDF
;
A
#
# COMPACT_ATOMS: atom_id res chain seq x y z
N MET A 1 18.60 -14.34 25.74
CA MET A 1 17.34 -14.65 25.03
C MET A 1 17.24 -13.76 23.82
N SER A 2 17.28 -14.33 22.63
CA SER A 2 17.10 -13.53 21.41
C SER A 2 15.64 -13.10 21.27
N TYR A 3 15.42 -11.82 21.09
CA TYR A 3 14.09 -11.26 20.97
C TYR A 3 13.68 -11.28 19.50
N GLU A 4 12.61 -12.00 19.19
CA GLU A 4 12.10 -12.07 17.83
C GLU A 4 11.40 -10.76 17.46
N PRO A 5 11.65 -10.17 16.27
CA PRO A 5 11.01 -8.89 15.89
C PRO A 5 9.48 -8.94 15.92
N HIS A 6 8.86 -10.05 15.54
CA HIS A 6 7.42 -10.18 15.54
C HIS A 6 6.83 -10.22 16.96
N ASP A 7 7.55 -10.75 17.95
CA ASP A 7 7.13 -10.69 19.36
C ASP A 7 7.07 -9.24 19.83
N GLN A 8 8.04 -8.43 19.39
CA GLN A 8 8.08 -7.00 19.70
C GLN A 8 6.89 -6.27 19.10
N ILE A 9 6.49 -6.63 17.89
CA ILE A 9 5.32 -6.06 17.22
C ILE A 9 4.05 -6.36 18.01
N PHE A 10 3.89 -7.60 18.45
CA PHE A 10 2.74 -8.00 19.26
C PHE A 10 2.71 -7.28 20.61
N ASP A 11 3.87 -7.17 21.28
CA ASP A 11 3.96 -6.43 22.55
C ASP A 11 3.56 -4.96 22.38
N GLU A 12 3.99 -4.33 21.29
CA GLU A 12 3.64 -2.96 20.96
C GLU A 12 2.13 -2.83 20.74
N PHE A 13 1.53 -3.77 20.01
CA PHE A 13 0.09 -3.81 19.81
C PHE A 13 -0.66 -3.89 21.15
N CYS A 14 -0.21 -4.74 22.06
CA CYS A 14 -0.83 -4.88 23.37
C CYS A 14 -0.77 -3.59 24.19
N LYS A 15 0.29 -2.81 24.03
CA LYS A 15 0.41 -1.50 24.69
C LYS A 15 -0.52 -0.47 24.08
N MET A 16 -0.72 -0.49 22.76
CA MET A 16 -1.60 0.42 22.07
C MET A 16 -3.07 0.09 22.26
N CYS A 17 -3.38 -1.19 22.39
CA CYS A 17 -4.76 -1.67 22.54
C CYS A 17 -4.90 -2.56 23.77
N PRO A 18 -4.75 -1.99 24.99
CA PRO A 18 -4.82 -2.79 26.22
C PRO A 18 -6.19 -3.45 26.43
N TRP A 19 -7.24 -2.88 25.83
CA TRP A 19 -8.57 -3.49 25.89
C TRP A 19 -8.67 -4.79 25.08
N ALA A 20 -7.85 -4.93 24.05
CA ALA A 20 -7.88 -6.10 23.16
C ALA A 20 -6.92 -7.21 23.64
N ALA A 21 -5.84 -6.84 24.32
CA ALA A 21 -4.79 -7.77 24.70
C ALA A 21 -5.32 -9.04 25.42
N PRO A 22 -6.21 -8.94 26.43
CA PRO A 22 -6.72 -10.14 27.10
C PRO A 22 -7.71 -10.94 26.26
N LYS A 23 -8.18 -10.39 25.15
CA LYS A 23 -9.15 -11.02 24.27
C LYS A 23 -8.50 -11.74 23.08
N VAL A 24 -7.19 -11.67 22.93
CA VAL A 24 -6.47 -12.28 21.80
C VAL A 24 -6.58 -13.80 21.85
N SER A 25 -7.04 -14.39 20.76
CA SER A 25 -7.06 -15.84 20.57
C SER A 25 -5.76 -16.30 19.94
N LYS A 26 -5.35 -15.67 18.87
CA LYS A 26 -4.08 -15.93 18.19
C LYS A 26 -3.67 -14.73 17.36
N TRP A 27 -2.41 -14.69 16.98
CA TRP A 27 -1.89 -13.66 16.08
C TRP A 27 -0.80 -14.25 15.19
N TYR A 28 -0.60 -13.66 14.03
CA TYR A 28 0.42 -14.11 13.09
C TYR A 28 0.89 -12.95 12.21
N GLU A 29 2.12 -13.05 11.75
CA GLU A 29 2.73 -12.05 10.89
C GLU A 29 2.36 -12.29 9.43
N ILE A 30 2.05 -11.21 8.71
CA ILE A 30 1.71 -11.27 7.28
C ILE A 30 2.74 -10.59 6.40
N GLY A 31 3.87 -10.13 6.97
CA GLY A 31 4.95 -9.48 6.23
C GLY A 31 4.99 -7.98 6.48
N ASN A 32 6.08 -7.33 6.08
CA ASN A 32 6.28 -5.88 6.21
C ASN A 32 6.04 -5.32 7.61
N LEU A 33 6.34 -6.12 8.64
CA LEU A 33 6.12 -5.75 10.05
C LEU A 33 4.64 -5.45 10.36
N GLU A 34 3.75 -6.24 9.77
CA GLU A 34 2.32 -6.19 9.99
C GLU A 34 1.85 -7.52 10.57
N ILE A 35 0.89 -7.47 11.47
CA ILE A 35 0.31 -8.66 12.07
C ILE A 35 -1.22 -8.64 12.00
N ILE A 36 -1.78 -9.84 11.94
CA ILE A 36 -3.21 -10.06 12.09
C ILE A 36 -3.45 -10.64 13.48
N ILE A 37 -4.43 -10.11 14.19
CA ILE A 37 -4.81 -10.57 15.52
C ILE A 37 -6.25 -11.05 15.46
N GLU A 38 -6.50 -12.31 15.86
CA GLU A 38 -7.83 -12.85 15.97
C GLU A 38 -8.26 -12.81 17.44
N LEU A 39 -9.42 -12.24 17.70
CA LEU A 39 -9.95 -12.13 19.05
C LEU A 39 -10.90 -13.28 19.35
N LYS A 40 -11.14 -13.53 20.64
CA LYS A 40 -11.95 -14.68 21.09
C LYS A 40 -13.41 -14.62 20.66
N ASP A 41 -13.92 -13.42 20.36
CA ASP A 41 -15.30 -13.22 19.92
C ASP A 41 -15.48 -13.38 18.40
N GLY A 42 -14.41 -13.74 17.68
CA GLY A 42 -14.44 -13.88 16.23
C GLY A 42 -14.09 -12.64 15.46
N SER A 43 -13.92 -11.51 16.13
CA SER A 43 -13.45 -10.30 15.47
C SER A 43 -11.96 -10.39 15.19
N ALA A 44 -11.44 -9.48 14.35
CA ALA A 44 -10.04 -9.49 13.96
C ALA A 44 -9.51 -8.07 13.85
N MET A 45 -8.20 -7.93 14.05
CA MET A 45 -7.52 -6.66 13.96
C MET A 45 -6.27 -6.82 13.08
N HIS A 46 -5.94 -5.76 12.38
CA HIS A 46 -4.70 -5.63 11.63
C HIS A 46 -3.89 -4.52 12.29
N TYR A 47 -2.62 -4.76 12.57
CA TYR A 47 -1.72 -3.78 13.14
C TYR A 47 -0.50 -3.62 12.26
N ASP A 48 -0.19 -2.35 11.91
CA ASP A 48 1.01 -1.96 11.17
C ASP A 48 2.00 -1.35 12.15
N TYR A 49 3.12 -2.03 12.35
CA TYR A 49 4.15 -1.61 13.30
C TYR A 49 4.85 -0.31 12.88
N ILE A 50 5.04 -0.13 11.58
CA ILE A 50 5.76 1.05 11.06
C ILE A 50 4.88 2.29 11.15
N LEU A 51 3.63 2.19 10.71
CA LEU A 51 2.69 3.32 10.72
C LEU A 51 2.06 3.54 12.09
N LYS A 52 2.19 2.56 13.00
CA LYS A 52 1.56 2.58 14.33
C LYS A 52 0.05 2.75 14.24
N THR A 53 -0.56 2.10 13.25
CA THR A 53 -2.01 2.13 13.02
C THR A 53 -2.61 0.75 13.15
N PHE A 54 -3.88 0.71 13.50
CA PHE A 54 -4.61 -0.56 13.54
C PHE A 54 -5.99 -0.40 12.92
N ARG A 55 -6.54 -1.54 12.47
CA ARG A 55 -7.89 -1.64 11.93
C ARG A 55 -8.60 -2.76 12.65
N TYR A 56 -9.83 -2.51 13.05
CA TYR A 56 -10.70 -3.50 13.68
C TYR A 56 -11.86 -3.82 12.74
N GLU A 57 -12.16 -5.10 12.61
CA GLU A 57 -13.32 -5.57 11.83
C GLU A 57 -14.07 -6.64 12.63
N PRO A 58 -15.40 -6.75 12.44
CA PRO A 58 -16.21 -7.72 13.21
C PRO A 58 -15.87 -9.17 12.93
N SER A 59 -15.22 -9.49 11.82
CA SER A 59 -14.80 -10.85 11.48
C SER A 59 -13.47 -10.84 10.74
N LEU A 60 -12.78 -11.99 10.81
CA LEU A 60 -11.54 -12.17 10.05
C LEU A 60 -11.78 -12.08 8.55
N ASP A 61 -12.90 -12.63 8.07
CA ASP A 61 -13.23 -12.59 6.64
C ASP A 61 -13.40 -11.17 6.14
N GLU A 62 -14.09 -10.32 6.90
CA GLU A 62 -14.24 -8.91 6.55
C GLU A 62 -12.91 -8.16 6.57
N LEU A 63 -12.05 -8.47 7.56
CA LEU A 63 -10.73 -7.87 7.63
C LEU A 63 -9.88 -8.25 6.41
N LEU A 64 -9.83 -9.53 6.07
CA LEU A 64 -9.06 -10.02 4.93
C LEU A 64 -9.59 -9.45 3.62
N GLU A 65 -10.90 -9.30 3.50
CA GLU A 65 -11.50 -8.69 2.32
C GLU A 65 -11.10 -7.23 2.15
N LYS A 66 -11.08 -6.48 3.25
CA LYS A 66 -10.64 -5.09 3.22
C LYS A 66 -9.14 -4.94 2.99
N LEU A 67 -8.33 -5.88 3.45
CA LEU A 67 -6.90 -5.88 3.15
C LEU A 67 -6.63 -6.25 1.69
N LYS A 68 -7.51 -7.05 1.06
CA LYS A 68 -7.45 -7.34 -0.36
C LYS A 68 -7.82 -6.14 -1.22
N VAL A 69 -8.52 -5.17 -0.66
CA VAL A 69 -8.86 -3.94 -1.39
C VAL A 69 -7.63 -3.06 -1.59
N HIS A 70 -6.53 -3.30 -0.83
CA HIS A 70 -5.20 -2.82 -1.19
C HIS A 70 -4.60 -3.73 -2.25
N ASP A 71 -5.45 -4.18 -3.18
CA ASP A 71 -5.04 -5.01 -4.27
C ASP A 71 -4.47 -4.18 -5.41
N GLU A 72 -4.16 -4.84 -6.49
CA GLU A 72 -3.56 -4.23 -7.66
C GLU A 72 -4.41 -3.09 -8.24
N GLU A 73 -5.73 -3.21 -8.19
CA GLU A 73 -6.63 -2.18 -8.72
C GLU A 73 -6.51 -0.86 -7.94
N GLU A 74 -6.57 -0.93 -6.62
CA GLU A 74 -6.42 0.24 -5.77
C GLU A 74 -5.05 0.87 -5.93
N TRP A 75 -4.01 0.04 -6.03
CA TRP A 75 -2.66 0.49 -6.29
C TRP A 75 -2.58 1.25 -7.62
N ARG A 76 -3.17 0.69 -8.68
CA ARG A 76 -3.19 1.33 -10.00
C ARG A 76 -3.88 2.68 -9.97
N MET A 77 -4.98 2.80 -9.23
CA MET A 77 -5.72 4.07 -9.12
C MET A 77 -4.90 5.13 -8.39
N GLU A 78 -4.22 4.76 -7.31
CA GLU A 78 -3.35 5.69 -6.57
C GLU A 78 -2.14 6.10 -7.41
N PHE A 79 -1.53 5.16 -8.13
CA PHE A 79 -0.46 5.48 -9.06
C PHE A 79 -0.94 6.44 -10.14
N ALA A 80 -2.12 6.19 -10.72
CA ALA A 80 -2.71 7.05 -11.73
C ALA A 80 -2.89 8.48 -11.22
N ARG A 81 -3.40 8.63 -10.00
CA ARG A 81 -3.60 9.93 -9.37
C ARG A 81 -2.29 10.69 -9.21
N ARG A 82 -1.26 10.01 -8.72
CA ARG A 82 0.05 10.63 -8.52
C ARG A 82 0.72 10.99 -9.84
N LEU A 83 0.61 10.12 -10.83
CA LEU A 83 1.14 10.37 -12.16
C LEU A 83 0.50 11.61 -12.78
N TYR A 84 -0.84 11.66 -12.77
CA TYR A 84 -1.57 12.80 -13.32
C TYR A 84 -1.18 14.10 -12.62
N LYS A 85 -1.08 14.08 -11.30
CA LYS A 85 -0.71 15.24 -10.52
C LYS A 85 0.69 15.76 -10.88
N LYS A 86 1.67 14.85 -11.03
CA LYS A 86 3.03 15.22 -11.44
C LYS A 86 3.07 15.75 -12.86
N MET A 87 2.27 15.18 -13.77
CA MET A 87 2.16 15.69 -15.14
C MET A 87 1.62 17.11 -15.14
N CYS A 88 0.58 17.39 -14.36
CA CYS A 88 0.01 18.74 -14.25
C CYS A 88 1.02 19.75 -13.71
N VAL A 89 1.79 19.37 -12.69
CA VAL A 89 2.82 20.23 -12.11
C VAL A 89 3.89 20.59 -13.16
N LYS A 90 4.27 19.64 -14.01
CA LYS A 90 5.25 19.86 -15.07
C LYS A 90 4.65 20.47 -16.35
N GLY A 91 3.33 20.50 -16.45
CA GLY A 91 2.65 20.96 -17.65
C GLY A 91 2.77 20.00 -18.83
N TYR A 92 3.02 18.72 -18.59
CA TYR A 92 3.16 17.73 -19.65
C TYR A 92 1.81 17.10 -19.99
N THR A 93 1.53 16.99 -21.29
CA THR A 93 0.41 16.20 -21.79
C THR A 93 0.85 14.73 -21.91
N GLN A 94 -0.11 13.81 -22.09
CA GLN A 94 0.20 12.41 -22.37
C GLN A 94 1.06 12.28 -23.64
N GLU A 95 0.77 13.06 -24.66
CA GLU A 95 1.51 13.07 -25.91
C GLU A 95 2.97 13.48 -25.67
N GLU A 96 3.20 14.56 -24.94
CA GLU A 96 4.56 15.01 -24.64
C GLU A 96 5.32 14.02 -23.78
N LEU A 97 4.68 13.48 -22.75
CA LEU A 97 5.31 12.45 -21.89
C LEU A 97 5.65 11.20 -22.69
N SER A 98 4.77 10.79 -23.61
CA SER A 98 5.02 9.66 -24.51
C SER A 98 6.28 9.90 -25.33
N TRP A 99 6.39 11.07 -25.92
CA TRP A 99 7.54 11.43 -26.73
C TRP A 99 8.83 11.43 -25.91
N ARG A 100 8.79 11.96 -24.70
CA ARG A 100 9.97 12.05 -23.84
C ARG A 100 10.42 10.70 -23.27
N THR A 101 9.48 9.83 -22.95
CA THR A 101 9.79 8.54 -22.32
C THR A 101 9.97 7.41 -23.32
N GLY A 102 9.43 7.55 -24.53
CA GLY A 102 9.37 6.47 -25.48
C GLY A 102 8.25 5.46 -25.20
N ILE A 103 7.43 5.71 -24.19
CA ILE A 103 6.26 4.88 -23.86
C ILE A 103 5.11 5.33 -24.76
N SER A 104 4.35 4.40 -25.36
CA SER A 104 3.27 4.77 -26.28
C SER A 104 2.19 5.58 -25.54
N GLN A 105 1.56 6.49 -26.27
CA GLN A 105 0.48 7.32 -25.70
C GLN A 105 -0.68 6.47 -25.21
N GLY A 106 -1.00 5.38 -25.92
CA GLY A 106 -2.03 4.43 -25.50
C GLY A 106 -1.72 3.79 -24.17
N THR A 107 -0.46 3.43 -23.93
CA THR A 107 -0.01 2.84 -22.67
C THR A 107 -0.09 3.89 -21.55
N LEU A 108 0.36 5.12 -21.80
CA LEU A 108 0.27 6.20 -20.81
C LEU A 108 -1.17 6.53 -20.44
N ALA A 109 -2.08 6.50 -21.43
CA ALA A 109 -3.50 6.70 -21.18
C ALA A 109 -4.05 5.64 -20.24
N LYS A 110 -3.64 4.38 -20.41
CA LYS A 110 -4.02 3.30 -19.51
C LYS A 110 -3.47 3.48 -18.10
N TYR A 111 -2.23 3.98 -17.98
CA TYR A 111 -1.65 4.29 -16.67
C TYR A 111 -2.43 5.40 -15.95
N VAL A 112 -2.74 6.48 -16.67
CA VAL A 112 -3.46 7.63 -16.10
C VAL A 112 -4.88 7.26 -15.70
N ASN A 113 -5.47 6.27 -16.36
CA ASN A 113 -6.81 5.80 -16.04
C ASN A 113 -6.84 4.60 -15.08
N GLY A 114 -5.67 4.17 -14.60
CA GLY A 114 -5.59 3.07 -13.64
C GLY A 114 -5.97 1.71 -14.19
N LEU A 115 -5.84 1.51 -15.52
CA LEU A 115 -6.30 0.29 -16.18
C LEU A 115 -5.26 -0.84 -16.19
N ILE A 116 -3.97 -0.51 -16.16
CA ILE A 116 -2.88 -1.50 -16.16
C ILE A 116 -1.81 -1.11 -15.15
N THR A 117 -1.07 -2.10 -14.70
CA THR A 117 0.06 -1.90 -13.77
C THR A 117 1.31 -1.60 -14.59
N PRO A 118 2.00 -0.49 -14.34
CA PRO A 118 3.23 -0.18 -15.07
C PRO A 118 4.38 -1.11 -14.64
N SER A 119 5.30 -1.37 -15.57
CA SER A 119 6.52 -2.08 -15.24
C SER A 119 7.46 -1.16 -14.45
N CYS A 120 8.37 -1.76 -13.66
CA CYS A 120 9.37 -0.99 -12.94
C CYS A 120 10.21 -0.12 -13.88
N TRP A 121 10.50 -0.62 -15.06
CA TRP A 121 11.26 0.12 -16.07
C TRP A 121 10.53 1.37 -16.55
N ASN A 122 9.23 1.23 -16.83
CA ASN A 122 8.42 2.37 -17.24
C ASN A 122 8.24 3.39 -16.12
N ILE A 123 8.07 2.93 -14.87
CA ILE A 123 8.02 3.82 -13.71
C ILE A 123 9.29 4.65 -13.63
N ARG A 124 10.45 4.03 -13.82
CA ARG A 124 11.75 4.71 -13.79
C ARG A 124 11.86 5.77 -14.88
N LYS A 125 11.44 5.44 -16.11
CA LYS A 125 11.45 6.39 -17.22
C LYS A 125 10.57 7.60 -16.93
N ILE A 126 9.36 7.35 -16.44
CA ILE A 126 8.40 8.40 -16.10
C ILE A 126 8.96 9.29 -14.99
N ALA A 127 9.48 8.71 -13.92
CA ALA A 127 10.04 9.46 -12.80
C ALA A 127 11.21 10.36 -13.27
N THR A 128 12.06 9.84 -14.13
CA THR A 128 13.19 10.59 -14.67
C THR A 128 12.70 11.82 -15.45
N GLU A 129 11.72 11.65 -16.33
CA GLU A 129 11.22 12.75 -17.15
C GLU A 129 10.41 13.77 -16.34
N LEU A 130 9.69 13.32 -15.31
CA LEU A 130 8.94 14.19 -14.42
C LEU A 130 9.84 14.82 -13.34
N LYS A 131 11.14 14.46 -13.32
CA LYS A 131 12.11 14.94 -12.34
C LYS A 131 11.65 14.73 -10.90
N CYS A 132 11.11 13.56 -10.65
CA CYS A 132 10.70 13.13 -9.30
C CYS A 132 11.36 11.78 -8.99
N THR A 133 11.22 11.34 -7.74
CA THR A 133 11.73 10.03 -7.36
C THR A 133 10.71 8.95 -7.69
N ILE A 134 11.16 7.70 -7.77
CA ILE A 134 10.25 6.56 -7.91
C ILE A 134 9.29 6.50 -6.71
N ALA A 135 9.80 6.81 -5.52
CA ALA A 135 8.99 6.84 -4.30
C ALA A 135 7.83 7.83 -4.39
N ASP A 136 8.03 8.97 -5.05
CA ASP A 136 6.95 9.96 -5.25
C ASP A 136 5.75 9.38 -6.00
N LEU A 137 5.99 8.36 -6.82
CA LEU A 137 4.94 7.73 -7.63
C LEU A 137 4.35 6.46 -6.98
N VAL A 138 5.16 5.70 -6.24
CA VAL A 138 4.76 4.34 -5.83
C VAL A 138 4.80 4.10 -4.32
N ASP A 139 5.30 5.04 -3.53
CA ASP A 139 5.40 4.87 -2.08
C ASP A 139 4.12 5.38 -1.40
N PHE A 140 3.20 4.45 -1.21
CA PHE A 140 1.93 4.76 -0.56
C PHE A 140 1.30 3.51 0.07
#